data_6caa00ccdd069a7b7c38e0daf79e4652
#
_entry.id   6caa00ccdd069a7b7c38e0daf79e4652
#
_cell.length_a   1.000
_cell.length_b   1.000
_cell.length_c   1.000
_cell.angle_alpha   90.00
_cell.angle_beta   90.00
_cell.angle_gamma   90.00
#
_symmetry.space_group_name_H-M   'P 1'
#
loop_
_entity.id
_entity.type
_entity.pdbx_description
1 polymer ?
#
loop_
_entity_poly.entity_id
_entity_poly.type
_entity_poly.pdbx_seq_one_letter_code
_entity_poly.pdbx_strand_id
1 'polypeptide(L)'
;YVPEKVFKINEFLREVKEVYDSLGRCVVAVSEGIHNEEGEYFLQTYASETGSGLAGKKDSHGNIQLSGSGALGDTLTNIVSEHIDGARVRADTFGYLQRSFLADVSEVDAEEAERVGQHAVVASKEIQSGSVILKRQLSETYSCDVDVVELNKVAKHTKDMPQEFLAENKPYVTNEFFEYAMPLTGGIEPKTQIFV
;
A
#
# COMPACT_ATOMS: atom_id res chain seq x y z
N TYR A 1 2.99 4.90 -6.22
CA TYR A 1 1.66 5.49 -6.46
C TYR A 1 0.68 4.93 -5.46
N VAL A 2 -0.02 5.80 -4.77
CA VAL A 2 -0.87 5.49 -3.61
C VAL A 2 -2.29 6.01 -3.80
N PRO A 3 -3.29 5.45 -3.07
CA PRO A 3 -4.69 5.87 -3.20
C PRO A 3 -4.96 7.30 -2.75
N GLU A 4 -4.09 7.89 -1.93
CA GLU A 4 -4.26 9.24 -1.41
C GLU A 4 -3.90 10.34 -2.42
N LYS A 5 -3.42 9.97 -3.61
CA LYS A 5 -3.15 10.88 -4.73
C LYS A 5 -3.91 10.45 -5.96
N VAL A 6 -4.49 11.42 -6.64
CA VAL A 6 -5.11 11.21 -7.96
C VAL A 6 -4.08 10.67 -8.94
N PHE A 7 -4.41 9.54 -9.57
CA PHE A 7 -3.55 8.89 -10.56
C PHE A 7 -3.87 9.40 -11.97
N LYS A 8 -2.86 9.91 -12.66
CA LYS A 8 -2.96 10.37 -14.05
C LYS A 8 -1.98 9.59 -14.92
N ILE A 9 -2.50 8.82 -15.85
CA ILE A 9 -1.69 7.92 -16.69
C ILE A 9 -0.60 8.66 -17.49
N ASN A 10 -0.88 9.84 -17.98
CA ASN A 10 0.10 10.63 -18.74
C ASN A 10 1.25 11.15 -17.86
N GLU A 11 0.96 11.52 -16.61
CA GLU A 11 1.99 11.90 -15.63
C GLU A 11 2.83 10.70 -15.24
N PHE A 12 2.20 9.57 -14.99
CA PHE A 12 2.86 8.29 -14.72
C PHE A 12 3.84 7.90 -15.83
N LEU A 13 3.41 7.93 -17.09
CA LEU A 13 4.26 7.61 -18.24
C LEU A 13 5.45 8.57 -18.37
N ARG A 14 5.22 9.85 -18.17
CA ARG A 14 6.29 10.87 -18.17
C ARG A 14 7.31 10.59 -17.08
N GLU A 15 6.87 10.35 -15.85
CA GLU A 15 7.74 10.09 -14.69
C GLU A 15 8.54 8.79 -14.86
N VAL A 16 7.90 7.72 -15.32
CA VAL A 16 8.59 6.45 -15.61
C VAL A 16 9.64 6.65 -16.70
N LYS A 17 9.29 7.38 -17.77
CA LYS A 17 10.22 7.65 -18.87
C LYS A 17 11.40 8.49 -18.41
N GLU A 18 11.19 9.56 -17.64
CA GLU A 18 12.25 10.42 -17.10
C GLU A 18 13.27 9.60 -16.26
N VAL A 19 12.77 8.72 -15.39
CA VAL A 19 13.63 7.85 -14.59
C VAL A 19 14.36 6.83 -15.46
N TYR A 20 13.66 6.21 -16.41
CA TYR A 20 14.24 5.21 -17.31
C TYR A 20 15.32 5.83 -18.22
N ASP A 21 15.07 6.98 -18.79
CA ASP A 21 16.05 7.70 -19.65
C ASP A 21 17.30 8.13 -18.85
N SER A 22 17.12 8.47 -17.56
CA SER A 22 18.23 8.89 -16.69
C SER A 22 19.07 7.73 -16.16
N LEU A 23 18.43 6.61 -15.79
CA LEU A 23 19.06 5.53 -15.04
C LEU A 23 19.16 4.20 -15.81
N GLY A 24 18.57 4.10 -17.01
CA GLY A 24 18.44 2.85 -17.76
C GLY A 24 17.54 1.80 -17.10
N ARG A 25 16.89 2.16 -16.00
CA ARG A 25 15.96 1.30 -15.26
C ARG A 25 14.95 2.15 -14.48
N CYS A 26 13.77 1.58 -14.20
CA CYS A 26 12.78 2.18 -13.32
C CYS A 26 12.11 1.08 -12.49
N VAL A 27 11.91 1.32 -11.21
CA VAL A 27 11.11 0.46 -10.32
C VAL A 27 9.92 1.26 -9.82
N VAL A 28 8.73 0.72 -10.01
CA VAL A 28 7.48 1.37 -9.63
C VAL A 28 6.78 0.52 -8.58
N ALA A 29 6.48 1.12 -7.42
CA ALA A 29 5.56 0.57 -6.45
C ALA A 29 4.20 1.24 -6.65
N VAL A 30 3.15 0.45 -6.84
CA VAL A 30 1.80 0.94 -7.10
C VAL A 30 0.78 0.20 -6.25
N SER A 31 -0.13 0.94 -5.65
CA SER A 31 -1.27 0.37 -4.93
C SER A 31 -2.40 0.01 -5.90
N GLU A 32 -3.09 -1.09 -5.64
CA GLU A 32 -4.28 -1.48 -6.41
C GLU A 32 -5.44 -0.47 -6.28
N GLY A 33 -5.41 0.38 -5.25
CA GLY A 33 -6.42 1.39 -4.97
C GLY A 33 -6.21 2.74 -5.67
N ILE A 34 -5.28 2.88 -6.62
CA ILE A 34 -5.11 4.13 -7.37
C ILE A 34 -6.40 4.51 -8.11
N HIS A 35 -6.75 5.78 -8.10
CA HIS A 35 -8.03 6.28 -8.62
C HIS A 35 -7.88 7.62 -9.38
N ASN A 36 -8.89 7.95 -10.18
CA ASN A 36 -9.02 9.23 -10.88
C ASN A 36 -9.54 10.36 -9.97
N GLU A 37 -9.78 11.55 -10.53
CA GLU A 37 -10.30 12.74 -9.81
C GLU A 37 -11.70 12.52 -9.24
N GLU A 38 -12.50 11.65 -9.85
CA GLU A 38 -13.85 11.29 -9.42
C GLU A 38 -13.87 10.22 -8.31
N GLY A 39 -12.70 9.70 -7.92
CA GLY A 39 -12.56 8.64 -6.93
C GLY A 39 -12.85 7.23 -7.49
N GLU A 40 -12.92 7.08 -8.81
CA GLU A 40 -13.11 5.80 -9.44
C GLU A 40 -11.77 5.09 -9.63
N TYR A 41 -11.73 3.78 -9.36
CA TYR A 41 -10.50 3.01 -9.50
C TYR A 41 -9.98 2.99 -10.95
N PHE A 42 -8.72 3.28 -11.13
CA PHE A 42 -8.08 3.37 -12.45
C PHE A 42 -8.32 2.12 -13.31
N LEU A 43 -8.19 0.93 -12.74
CA LEU A 43 -8.40 -0.31 -13.50
C LEU A 43 -9.81 -0.43 -14.06
N GLN A 44 -10.81 0.08 -13.34
CA GLN A 44 -12.21 0.01 -13.77
C GLN A 44 -12.53 1.00 -14.89
N THR A 45 -12.07 2.24 -14.74
CA THR A 45 -12.25 3.28 -15.78
C THR A 45 -11.54 2.88 -17.06
N TYR A 46 -10.29 2.43 -16.94
CA TYR A 46 -9.52 1.95 -18.09
C TYR A 46 -10.17 0.75 -18.79
N ALA A 47 -10.67 -0.22 -18.02
CA ALA A 47 -11.37 -1.39 -18.58
C ALA A 47 -12.66 -0.99 -19.29
N SER A 48 -13.39 0.00 -18.78
CA SER A 48 -14.62 0.51 -19.39
C SER A 48 -14.34 1.26 -20.69
N GLU A 49 -13.29 2.06 -20.72
CA GLU A 49 -12.89 2.87 -21.89
C GLU A 49 -12.31 2.00 -23.03
N THR A 50 -11.53 1.00 -22.68
CA THR A 50 -10.85 0.14 -23.68
C THR A 50 -11.67 -1.11 -24.06
N GLY A 51 -12.74 -1.41 -23.35
CA GLY A 51 -13.52 -2.64 -23.57
C GLY A 51 -12.77 -3.93 -23.23
N SER A 52 -11.70 -3.83 -22.42
CA SER A 52 -10.76 -4.92 -22.16
C SER A 52 -11.30 -6.10 -21.33
N GLY A 53 -12.55 -6.03 -20.85
CA GLY A 53 -13.16 -7.09 -20.04
C GLY A 53 -12.53 -7.32 -18.66
N LEU A 54 -11.59 -6.47 -18.27
CA LEU A 54 -10.85 -6.54 -16.99
C LEU A 54 -11.66 -6.03 -15.78
N ALA A 55 -12.97 -5.78 -15.97
CA ALA A 55 -13.85 -5.41 -14.87
C ALA A 55 -13.79 -6.49 -13.78
N GLY A 56 -13.26 -6.14 -12.62
CA GLY A 56 -13.02 -7.05 -11.51
C GLY A 56 -14.26 -7.82 -11.10
N LYS A 57 -14.09 -9.06 -10.64
CA LYS A 57 -15.18 -9.84 -10.05
C LYS A 57 -15.69 -9.14 -8.80
N LYS A 58 -16.99 -9.05 -8.64
CA LYS A 58 -17.59 -8.55 -7.39
C LYS A 58 -17.57 -9.65 -6.33
N ASP A 59 -17.27 -9.28 -5.11
CA ASP A 59 -17.40 -10.15 -3.95
C ASP A 59 -18.88 -10.37 -3.57
N SER A 60 -19.13 -11.20 -2.56
CA SER A 60 -20.48 -11.47 -2.06
C SER A 60 -21.19 -10.24 -1.47
N HIS A 61 -20.47 -9.14 -1.24
CA HIS A 61 -20.97 -7.88 -0.71
C HIS A 61 -21.14 -6.81 -1.79
N GLY A 62 -20.85 -7.14 -3.05
CA GLY A 62 -20.95 -6.22 -4.18
C GLY A 62 -19.72 -5.34 -4.40
N ASN A 63 -18.66 -5.49 -3.60
CA ASN A 63 -17.41 -4.77 -3.78
C ASN A 63 -16.58 -5.43 -4.87
N ILE A 64 -15.88 -4.61 -5.65
CA ILE A 64 -15.01 -5.12 -6.70
C ILE A 64 -13.73 -5.66 -6.06
N GLN A 65 -13.45 -6.93 -6.33
CA GLN A 65 -12.20 -7.57 -5.91
C GLN A 65 -11.06 -7.04 -6.78
N LEU A 66 -10.34 -6.04 -6.28
CA LEU A 66 -9.15 -5.49 -6.94
C LEU A 66 -7.91 -6.31 -6.56
N SER A 67 -7.86 -6.77 -5.30
CA SER A 67 -6.67 -7.38 -4.73
C SER A 67 -6.39 -8.80 -5.27
N GLY A 68 -5.13 -9.04 -5.61
CA GLY A 68 -4.63 -10.36 -5.96
C GLY A 68 -4.93 -10.82 -7.38
N SER A 69 -5.55 -9.99 -8.22
CA SER A 69 -5.85 -10.36 -9.61
C SER A 69 -4.64 -10.22 -10.55
N GLY A 70 -3.62 -9.42 -10.18
CA GLY A 70 -2.51 -9.03 -11.06
C GLY A 70 -2.90 -8.08 -12.20
N ALA A 71 -4.19 -7.86 -12.41
CA ALA A 71 -4.69 -7.13 -13.57
C ALA A 71 -4.19 -5.69 -13.70
N LEU A 72 -3.99 -4.98 -12.58
CA LEU A 72 -3.40 -3.63 -12.61
C LEU A 72 -1.96 -3.66 -13.08
N GLY A 73 -1.15 -4.58 -12.56
CA GLY A 73 0.24 -4.76 -12.98
C GLY A 73 0.36 -5.07 -14.46
N ASP A 74 -0.43 -6.01 -14.95
CA ASP A 74 -0.47 -6.39 -16.36
C ASP A 74 -0.92 -5.22 -17.25
N THR A 75 -1.93 -4.46 -16.83
CA THR A 75 -2.41 -3.28 -17.55
C THR A 75 -1.33 -2.21 -17.66
N LEU A 76 -0.71 -1.85 -16.54
CA LEU A 76 0.37 -0.83 -16.53
C LEU A 76 1.59 -1.31 -17.32
N THR A 77 1.94 -2.59 -17.26
CA THR A 77 3.02 -3.20 -18.05
C THR A 77 2.78 -3.03 -19.56
N ASN A 78 1.57 -3.31 -20.01
CA ASN A 78 1.21 -3.15 -21.42
C ASN A 78 1.28 -1.67 -21.85
N ILE A 79 0.70 -0.77 -21.05
CA ILE A 79 0.71 0.68 -21.33
C ILE A 79 2.15 1.20 -21.42
N VAL A 80 3.02 0.86 -20.45
CA VAL A 80 4.43 1.29 -20.47
C VAL A 80 5.18 0.72 -21.66
N SER A 81 4.95 -0.56 -22.00
CA SER A 81 5.60 -1.22 -23.15
C SER A 81 5.21 -0.60 -24.49
N GLU A 82 4.00 -0.06 -24.60
CA GLU A 82 3.52 0.62 -25.81
C GLU A 82 4.07 2.05 -25.94
N HIS A 83 4.45 2.69 -24.83
CA HIS A 83 4.84 4.10 -24.81
C HIS A 83 6.34 4.33 -24.63
N ILE A 84 7.10 3.34 -24.17
CA ILE A 84 8.54 3.47 -23.91
C ILE A 84 9.30 2.44 -24.72
N ASP A 85 9.82 2.88 -25.87
CA ASP A 85 10.57 2.03 -26.79
C ASP A 85 11.79 1.38 -26.11
N GLY A 86 11.96 0.09 -26.36
CA GLY A 86 13.10 -0.70 -25.86
C GLY A 86 13.04 -1.05 -24.38
N ALA A 87 12.05 -0.62 -23.63
CA ALA A 87 11.88 -0.99 -22.24
C ALA A 87 11.35 -2.43 -22.12
N ARG A 88 12.05 -3.26 -21.32
CA ARG A 88 11.54 -4.57 -20.93
C ARG A 88 10.78 -4.43 -19.62
N VAL A 89 9.46 -4.43 -19.69
CA VAL A 89 8.59 -4.21 -18.54
C VAL A 89 8.12 -5.54 -17.93
N ARG A 90 8.02 -5.59 -16.62
CA ARG A 90 7.46 -6.71 -15.85
C ARG A 90 6.69 -6.16 -14.67
N ALA A 91 5.68 -6.88 -14.24
CA ALA A 91 4.96 -6.61 -13.01
C ALA A 91 4.92 -7.87 -12.14
N ASP A 92 5.07 -7.67 -10.85
CA ASP A 92 4.93 -8.71 -9.84
C ASP A 92 3.91 -8.22 -8.81
N THR A 93 2.92 -9.06 -8.52
CA THR A 93 1.91 -8.79 -7.48
C THR A 93 2.30 -9.54 -6.23
N PHE A 94 2.49 -8.82 -5.12
CA PHE A 94 2.91 -9.45 -3.85
C PHE A 94 1.87 -10.43 -3.31
N GLY A 95 0.59 -10.20 -3.59
CA GLY A 95 -0.48 -11.08 -3.16
C GLY A 95 -0.43 -11.30 -1.66
N TYR A 96 -0.30 -12.56 -1.24
CA TYR A 96 -0.21 -12.94 0.18
C TYR A 96 1.22 -13.09 0.72
N LEU A 97 2.24 -12.83 -0.06
CA LEU A 97 3.64 -12.99 0.37
C LEU A 97 3.95 -12.17 1.62
N GLN A 98 3.48 -10.92 1.70
CA GLN A 98 3.68 -10.07 2.87
C GLN A 98 3.02 -10.63 4.16
N ARG A 99 2.12 -11.59 4.04
CA ARG A 99 1.43 -12.22 5.18
C ARG A 99 1.99 -13.60 5.54
N SER A 100 2.78 -14.19 4.68
CA SER A 100 3.21 -15.59 4.81
C SER A 100 4.72 -15.80 4.77
N PHE A 101 5.50 -14.77 4.46
CA PHE A 101 6.96 -14.87 4.43
C PHE A 101 7.55 -14.59 5.80
N LEU A 102 7.91 -15.66 6.50
CA LEU A 102 8.36 -15.60 7.90
C LEU A 102 9.82 -15.14 8.08
N ALA A 103 10.61 -15.07 7.01
CA ALA A 103 12.03 -14.75 7.11
C ALA A 103 12.31 -13.27 7.43
N ASP A 104 11.35 -12.38 7.15
CA ASP A 104 11.48 -10.95 7.34
C ASP A 104 10.29 -10.38 8.18
N VAL A 105 9.91 -11.11 9.23
CA VAL A 105 8.91 -10.62 10.19
C VAL A 105 9.55 -9.56 11.08
N SER A 106 8.91 -8.41 11.21
CA SER A 106 9.29 -7.40 12.17
C SER A 106 9.05 -7.88 13.59
N GLU A 107 10.06 -7.83 14.45
CA GLU A 107 9.90 -8.14 15.88
C GLU A 107 8.92 -7.17 16.55
N VAL A 108 8.94 -5.90 16.17
CA VAL A 108 7.98 -4.89 16.68
C VAL A 108 6.55 -5.26 16.33
N ASP A 109 6.29 -5.61 15.07
CA ASP A 109 4.95 -6.04 14.64
C ASP A 109 4.49 -7.31 15.36
N ALA A 110 5.39 -8.26 15.55
CA ALA A 110 5.09 -9.51 16.23
C ALA A 110 4.72 -9.29 17.72
N GLU A 111 5.52 -8.49 18.43
CA GLU A 111 5.26 -8.13 19.84
C GLU A 111 3.97 -7.32 19.99
N GLU A 112 3.72 -6.36 19.10
CA GLU A 112 2.50 -5.55 19.14
C GLU A 112 1.26 -6.38 18.81
N ALA A 113 1.35 -7.29 17.86
CA ALA A 113 0.26 -8.22 17.54
C ALA A 113 -0.08 -9.14 18.72
N GLU A 114 0.94 -9.66 19.43
CA GLU A 114 0.73 -10.45 20.64
C GLU A 114 0.05 -9.64 21.74
N ARG A 115 0.53 -8.41 22.01
CA ARG A 115 -0.06 -7.50 23.00
C ARG A 115 -1.52 -7.16 22.69
N VAL A 116 -1.83 -6.89 21.41
CA VAL A 116 -3.21 -6.67 20.95
C VAL A 116 -4.08 -7.89 21.24
N GLY A 117 -3.59 -9.10 20.91
CA GLY A 117 -4.32 -10.34 21.17
C GLY A 117 -4.58 -10.58 22.65
N GLN A 118 -3.56 -10.41 23.50
CA GLN A 118 -3.68 -10.55 24.96
C GLN A 118 -4.68 -9.51 25.52
N HIS A 119 -4.59 -8.27 25.07
CA HIS A 119 -5.48 -7.19 25.54
C HIS A 119 -6.93 -7.46 25.12
N ALA A 120 -7.15 -7.98 23.92
CA ALA A 120 -8.49 -8.35 23.46
C ALA A 120 -9.16 -9.39 24.35
N VAL A 121 -8.39 -10.40 24.78
CA VAL A 121 -8.89 -11.43 25.70
C VAL A 121 -9.25 -10.84 27.09
N VAL A 122 -8.44 -9.92 27.59
CA VAL A 122 -8.73 -9.24 28.87
C VAL A 122 -9.97 -8.36 28.73
N ALA A 123 -10.00 -7.51 27.72
CA ALA A 123 -11.10 -6.57 27.46
C ALA A 123 -12.44 -7.29 27.24
N SER A 124 -12.46 -8.46 26.63
CA SER A 124 -13.69 -9.23 26.39
C SER A 124 -14.42 -9.66 27.65
N LYS A 125 -13.78 -9.60 28.80
CA LYS A 125 -14.41 -9.87 30.11
C LYS A 125 -15.22 -8.70 30.64
N GLU A 126 -14.92 -7.50 30.16
CA GLU A 126 -15.46 -6.24 30.68
C GLU A 126 -16.40 -5.55 29.68
N ILE A 127 -16.17 -5.74 28.39
CA ILE A 127 -16.93 -5.09 27.31
C ILE A 127 -17.53 -6.12 26.35
N GLN A 128 -18.74 -5.82 25.86
CA GLN A 128 -19.43 -6.71 24.93
C GLN A 128 -18.98 -6.52 23.47
N SER A 129 -18.51 -5.34 23.11
CA SER A 129 -18.12 -5.00 21.75
C SER A 129 -17.09 -3.88 21.74
N GLY A 130 -16.07 -4.02 20.89
CA GLY A 130 -15.02 -3.02 20.75
C GLY A 130 -13.96 -3.49 19.76
N SER A 131 -13.04 -2.60 19.47
CA SER A 131 -11.81 -2.91 18.72
C SER A 131 -10.61 -2.55 19.56
N VAL A 132 -9.64 -3.45 19.65
CA VAL A 132 -8.35 -3.15 20.23
C VAL A 132 -7.52 -2.40 19.19
N ILE A 133 -6.90 -1.31 19.59
CA ILE A 133 -6.10 -0.44 18.74
C ILE A 133 -4.69 -0.28 19.29
N LEU A 134 -3.76 -0.01 18.41
CA LEU A 134 -2.41 0.45 18.72
C LEU A 134 -2.40 1.98 18.77
N LYS A 135 -1.80 2.53 19.83
CA LYS A 135 -1.73 3.97 20.07
C LYS A 135 -0.27 4.39 20.22
N ARG A 136 0.32 4.83 19.10
CA ARG A 136 1.69 5.32 19.10
C ARG A 136 1.85 6.53 20.01
N GLN A 137 2.88 6.51 20.82
CA GLN A 137 3.24 7.61 21.71
C GLN A 137 4.19 8.59 21.01
N LEU A 138 4.05 9.87 21.35
CA LEU A 138 4.99 10.91 20.93
C LEU A 138 6.20 10.88 21.86
N SER A 139 7.25 10.18 21.47
CA SER A 139 8.48 10.04 22.24
C SER A 139 9.69 9.95 21.31
N GLU A 140 10.88 10.25 21.82
CA GLU A 140 12.13 10.14 21.04
C GLU A 140 12.41 8.70 20.60
N THR A 141 12.05 7.75 21.43
CA THR A 141 12.14 6.33 21.11
C THR A 141 10.74 5.81 20.81
N TYR A 142 10.62 5.00 19.77
CA TYR A 142 9.35 4.38 19.41
C TYR A 142 8.73 3.65 20.59
N SER A 143 7.49 3.96 20.86
CA SER A 143 6.66 3.22 21.83
C SER A 143 5.20 3.26 21.42
N CYS A 144 4.48 2.20 21.76
CA CYS A 144 3.09 2.02 21.40
C CYS A 144 2.31 1.43 22.58
N ASP A 145 1.19 2.03 22.93
CA ASP A 145 0.24 1.50 23.89
C ASP A 145 -0.88 0.76 23.17
N VAL A 146 -1.58 -0.07 23.94
CA VAL A 146 -2.78 -0.78 23.49
C VAL A 146 -3.99 -0.17 24.19
N ASP A 147 -5.04 0.13 23.45
CA ASP A 147 -6.27 0.73 23.97
C ASP A 147 -7.48 0.06 23.33
N VAL A 148 -8.68 0.33 23.85
CA VAL A 148 -9.94 -0.18 23.32
C VAL A 148 -10.83 0.97 22.90
N VAL A 149 -11.39 0.88 21.71
CA VAL A 149 -12.34 1.86 21.18
C VAL A 149 -13.65 1.18 20.77
N GLU A 150 -14.72 1.95 20.74
CA GLU A 150 -16.00 1.49 20.24
C GLU A 150 -15.89 1.03 18.79
N LEU A 151 -16.51 -0.10 18.46
CA LEU A 151 -16.41 -0.70 17.13
C LEU A 151 -16.88 0.24 16.00
N ASN A 152 -17.88 1.08 16.25
CA ASN A 152 -18.40 2.04 15.26
C ASN A 152 -17.39 3.14 14.89
N LYS A 153 -16.35 3.37 15.70
CA LYS A 153 -15.29 4.34 15.39
C LYS A 153 -14.25 3.81 14.39
N VAL A 154 -14.20 2.51 14.21
CA VAL A 154 -13.22 1.86 13.32
C VAL A 154 -13.90 1.07 12.18
N ALA A 155 -15.05 0.47 12.44
CA ALA A 155 -15.77 -0.32 11.43
C ALA A 155 -16.24 0.56 10.26
N LYS A 156 -15.93 0.14 9.04
CA LYS A 156 -16.25 0.85 7.79
C LYS A 156 -15.54 2.20 7.59
N HIS A 157 -14.58 2.52 8.43
CA HIS A 157 -13.72 3.70 8.26
C HIS A 157 -12.35 3.28 7.76
N THR A 158 -11.83 4.00 6.77
CA THR A 158 -10.45 3.89 6.31
C THR A 158 -9.68 5.09 6.85
N LYS A 159 -8.47 4.84 7.36
CA LYS A 159 -7.55 5.89 7.75
C LYS A 159 -6.58 6.10 6.59
N ASP A 160 -6.66 7.24 5.97
CA ASP A 160 -5.74 7.62 4.91
C ASP A 160 -4.34 7.88 5.43
N MET A 161 -3.34 7.71 4.58
CA MET A 161 -1.97 8.09 4.89
C MET A 161 -1.89 9.62 5.02
N PRO A 162 -1.26 10.15 6.09
CA PRO A 162 -1.08 11.58 6.25
C PRO A 162 -0.42 12.25 5.05
N GLN A 163 -0.90 13.41 4.65
CA GLN A 163 -0.40 14.12 3.47
C GLN A 163 1.07 14.54 3.60
N GLU A 164 1.54 14.80 4.83
CA GLU A 164 2.95 15.08 5.11
C GLU A 164 3.90 13.93 4.74
N PHE A 165 3.38 12.71 4.60
CA PHE A 165 4.17 11.55 4.16
C PHE A 165 4.37 11.47 2.66
N LEU A 166 3.68 12.31 1.90
CA LEU A 166 3.68 12.30 0.43
C LEU A 166 4.36 13.54 -0.12
N ALA A 167 5.40 13.36 -0.93
CA ALA A 167 6.03 14.48 -1.63
C ALA A 167 5.05 15.13 -2.60
N GLU A 168 4.94 16.48 -2.60
CA GLU A 168 3.94 17.21 -3.36
C GLU A 168 4.01 16.97 -4.88
N ASN A 169 5.21 17.05 -5.44
CA ASN A 169 5.43 17.10 -6.89
C ASN A 169 6.18 15.87 -7.45
N LYS A 170 6.26 14.79 -6.67
CA LYS A 170 6.97 13.57 -7.06
C LYS A 170 6.24 12.35 -6.51
N PRO A 171 6.36 11.18 -7.16
CA PRO A 171 5.79 9.93 -6.67
C PRO A 171 6.68 9.29 -5.60
N TYR A 172 7.09 10.05 -4.60
CA TYR A 172 7.95 9.61 -3.50
C TYR A 172 7.29 9.90 -2.16
N VAL A 173 7.77 9.21 -1.14
CA VAL A 173 7.49 9.50 0.26
C VAL A 173 8.49 10.51 0.81
N THR A 174 8.12 11.17 1.89
CA THR A 174 8.95 12.18 2.58
C THR A 174 9.83 11.57 3.67
N ASN A 175 10.69 12.37 4.28
CA ASN A 175 11.48 11.93 5.44
C ASN A 175 10.59 11.62 6.65
N GLU A 176 9.48 12.34 6.81
CA GLU A 176 8.49 12.11 7.88
C GLU A 176 7.89 10.69 7.77
N PHE A 177 7.68 10.19 6.55
CA PHE A 177 7.30 8.79 6.37
C PHE A 177 8.38 7.81 6.83
N PHE A 178 9.65 8.08 6.52
CA PHE A 178 10.74 7.23 6.99
C PHE A 178 10.87 7.24 8.52
N GLU A 179 10.74 8.40 9.15
CA GLU A 179 10.74 8.51 10.62
C GLU A 179 9.55 7.77 11.24
N TYR A 180 8.42 7.76 10.57
CA TYR A 180 7.27 6.96 10.98
C TYR A 180 7.50 5.46 10.80
N ALA A 181 7.98 5.03 9.63
CA ALA A 181 8.01 3.63 9.24
C ALA A 181 9.23 2.85 9.76
N MET A 182 10.41 3.48 9.82
CA MET A 182 11.66 2.80 10.19
C MET A 182 11.61 2.07 11.54
N PRO A 183 11.04 2.65 12.60
CA PRO A 183 10.92 1.93 13.87
C PRO A 183 10.05 0.67 13.76
N LEU A 184 9.05 0.66 12.87
CA LEU A 184 8.15 -0.47 12.68
C LEU A 184 8.79 -1.63 11.93
N THR A 185 9.90 -1.41 11.25
CA THR A 185 10.62 -2.48 10.55
C THR A 185 11.36 -3.43 11.52
N GLY A 186 11.42 -3.08 12.81
CA GLY A 186 12.15 -3.88 13.81
C GLY A 186 13.66 -3.97 13.54
N GLY A 187 14.23 -3.02 12.79
CA GLY A 187 15.63 -3.02 12.40
C GLY A 187 15.96 -3.94 11.23
N ILE A 188 14.97 -4.36 10.46
CA ILE A 188 15.20 -5.12 9.22
C ILE A 188 15.94 -4.21 8.24
N GLU A 189 17.19 -4.55 7.97
CA GLU A 189 17.97 -3.91 6.91
C GLU A 189 17.76 -4.64 5.59
N PRO A 190 17.60 -3.92 4.47
CA PRO A 190 17.57 -4.55 3.15
C PRO A 190 18.84 -5.36 2.91
N LYS A 191 18.70 -6.67 2.77
CA LYS A 191 19.84 -7.58 2.51
C LYS A 191 20.23 -7.63 1.04
N THR A 192 19.73 -6.71 0.23
CA THR A 192 20.00 -6.66 -1.21
C THR A 192 21.22 -5.80 -1.50
N GLN A 193 22.19 -6.37 -2.20
CA GLN A 193 23.28 -5.62 -2.81
C GLN A 193 22.97 -5.41 -4.29
N ILE A 194 23.06 -4.17 -4.74
CA ILE A 194 23.07 -3.87 -6.17
C ILE A 194 24.49 -4.08 -6.65
N PHE A 195 24.71 -5.13 -7.43
CA PHE A 195 25.97 -5.30 -8.13
C PHE A 195 25.99 -4.33 -9.30
N VAL A 196 26.89 -3.37 -9.26
CA VAL A 196 27.14 -2.36 -10.30
C VAL A 196 28.25 -2.87 -11.20
#